data_a9ca5b3e513d15d6df04a6837969ffc7
#
_entry.id   a9ca5b3e513d15d6df04a6837969ffc7
#
_cell.length_a   1.000
_cell.length_b   1.000
_cell.length_c   1.000
_cell.angle_alpha   90.00
_cell.angle_beta   90.00
_cell.angle_gamma   90.00
#
_symmetry.space_group_name_H-M   'P 1'
#
loop_
_entity.id
_entity.type
_entity.pdbx_description
1 polymer ?
#
loop_
_entity_poly.entity_id
_entity_poly.type
_entity_poly.pdbx_seq_one_letter_code
_entity_poly.pdbx_strand_id
1 'polypeptide(L)'
;MSGYAFAGARGRLLFERNLMVYRRTWIIIFSGVFEPLFYLFSMGIGLGHYVGKVPVGGVGLVSYGSFVAPALLAAAAMNGATYECVNIFFKLKYAKTYDAMLSTPVGPTDIATGEVSWTLFRGLLYAVGFLVVVAALGLVHSPWGVLALPAALLVGFGFAGVSVAGATFMRNWQDFEIFGLVQLPMFLFSATFYPLSVYPPALQWVVRCTPLYNATALMRALMLGGVGWTQFVNVAYLAAMGLLGLAITRRRIGKLLLK
;
A
#
# COMPACT_ATOMS: atom_id res chain seq x y z
N MET A 1 -22.50 -5.17 31.06
CA MET A 1 -21.57 -5.99 30.27
C MET A 1 -22.25 -6.51 29.02
N SER A 2 -22.70 -5.65 28.12
CA SER A 2 -23.36 -6.07 26.84
C SER A 2 -23.08 -5.07 25.71
N GLY A 3 -21.80 -4.67 25.51
CA GLY A 3 -21.40 -3.65 24.53
C GLY A 3 -20.45 -4.13 23.43
N TYR A 4 -20.03 -5.38 23.42
CA TYR A 4 -18.96 -5.85 22.51
C TYR A 4 -19.44 -6.50 21.19
N ALA A 5 -20.75 -6.67 21.01
CA ALA A 5 -21.29 -7.36 19.82
C ALA A 5 -21.13 -6.58 18.49
N PHE A 6 -20.77 -5.29 18.52
CA PHE A 6 -20.60 -4.44 17.35
C PHE A 6 -19.27 -3.64 17.37
N ALA A 7 -18.21 -4.19 17.96
CA ALA A 7 -16.90 -3.57 17.95
C ALA A 7 -16.38 -3.47 16.50
N GLY A 8 -16.29 -2.24 16.00
CA GLY A 8 -15.87 -1.93 14.63
C GLY A 8 -17.00 -1.47 13.69
N ALA A 9 -18.27 -1.68 14.04
CA ALA A 9 -19.40 -1.25 13.21
C ALA A 9 -19.48 0.27 13.03
N ARG A 10 -19.03 1.02 14.04
CA ARG A 10 -18.99 2.50 14.02
C ARG A 10 -17.78 3.06 13.29
N GLY A 11 -16.81 2.22 12.90
CA GLY A 11 -15.70 2.62 12.02
C GLY A 11 -16.17 3.24 10.71
N ARG A 12 -17.38 2.87 10.24
CA ARG A 12 -18.03 3.49 9.09
C ARG A 12 -18.22 5.00 9.26
N LEU A 13 -18.57 5.47 10.44
CA LEU A 13 -18.74 6.90 10.71
C LEU A 13 -17.45 7.70 10.55
N LEU A 14 -16.31 7.10 10.93
CA LEU A 14 -15.00 7.71 10.71
C LEU A 14 -14.66 7.75 9.23
N PHE A 15 -14.95 6.67 8.51
CA PHE A 15 -14.76 6.63 7.06
C PHE A 15 -15.59 7.72 6.36
N GLU A 16 -16.87 7.85 6.66
CA GLU A 16 -17.76 8.88 6.11
C GLU A 16 -17.27 10.31 6.44
N ARG A 17 -16.80 10.53 7.67
CA ARG A 17 -16.20 11.80 8.08
C ARG A 17 -14.95 12.12 7.24
N ASN A 18 -14.04 11.17 7.10
CA ASN A 18 -12.83 11.35 6.29
C ASN A 18 -13.20 11.62 4.83
N LEU A 19 -14.18 10.93 4.27
CA LEU A 19 -14.67 11.17 2.91
C LEU A 19 -15.20 12.60 2.74
N MET A 20 -15.97 13.12 3.70
CA MET A 20 -16.47 14.50 3.67
C MET A 20 -15.34 15.54 3.71
N VAL A 21 -14.32 15.32 4.54
CA VAL A 21 -13.15 16.20 4.63
C VAL A 21 -12.38 16.22 3.31
N TYR A 22 -12.09 15.05 2.75
CA TYR A 22 -11.29 14.94 1.53
C TYR A 22 -12.05 15.31 0.24
N ARG A 23 -13.37 15.32 0.25
CA ARG A 23 -14.17 15.81 -0.88
C ARG A 23 -13.83 17.26 -1.27
N ARG A 24 -13.38 18.08 -0.31
CA ARG A 24 -12.95 19.46 -0.58
C ARG A 24 -11.51 19.55 -1.09
N THR A 25 -10.71 18.50 -0.90
CA THR A 25 -9.28 18.46 -1.25
C THR A 25 -8.97 17.32 -2.21
N TRP A 26 -9.90 17.03 -3.13
CA TRP A 26 -9.80 15.93 -4.10
C TRP A 26 -8.51 15.98 -4.95
N ILE A 27 -7.93 17.19 -5.16
CA ILE A 27 -6.67 17.38 -5.88
C ILE A 27 -5.52 16.60 -5.20
N ILE A 28 -5.52 16.49 -3.87
CA ILE A 28 -4.49 15.74 -3.13
C ILE A 28 -4.60 14.23 -3.43
N ILE A 29 -5.82 13.73 -3.62
CA ILE A 29 -6.04 12.33 -4.01
C ILE A 29 -5.50 12.10 -5.43
N PHE A 30 -5.74 13.06 -6.32
CA PHE A 30 -5.28 12.97 -7.71
C PHE A 30 -3.75 13.00 -7.83
N SER A 31 -3.08 13.81 -7.00
CA SER A 31 -1.61 13.95 -7.03
C SER A 31 -0.87 12.62 -6.78
N GLY A 32 -1.44 11.72 -5.98
CA GLY A 32 -0.81 10.43 -5.68
C GLY A 32 -0.77 9.43 -6.85
N VAL A 33 -1.55 9.69 -7.92
CA VAL A 33 -1.50 8.89 -9.15
C VAL A 33 -0.36 9.37 -10.06
N PHE A 34 -0.01 10.65 -10.01
CA PHE A 34 1.00 11.22 -10.91
C PHE A 34 2.41 10.71 -10.64
N GLU A 35 2.79 10.50 -9.39
CA GLU A 35 4.12 10.03 -9.03
C GLU A 35 4.47 8.70 -9.75
N PRO A 36 3.70 7.60 -9.62
CA PRO A 36 3.99 6.37 -10.35
C PRO A 36 3.85 6.52 -11.87
N LEU A 37 3.02 7.45 -12.37
CA LEU A 37 2.94 7.72 -13.79
C LEU A 37 4.21 8.37 -14.34
N PHE A 38 4.79 9.34 -13.62
CA PHE A 38 6.06 9.94 -14.01
C PHE A 38 7.18 8.89 -14.02
N TYR A 39 7.22 7.98 -13.04
CA TYR A 39 8.15 6.86 -13.06
C TYR A 39 7.90 5.96 -14.28
N LEU A 40 6.64 5.63 -14.60
CA LEU A 40 6.31 4.79 -15.75
C LEU A 40 6.73 5.44 -17.07
N PHE A 41 6.45 6.72 -17.25
CA PHE A 41 6.85 7.42 -18.48
C PHE A 41 8.36 7.61 -18.57
N SER A 42 9.01 8.07 -17.49
CA SER A 42 10.44 8.28 -17.48
C SER A 42 11.22 6.98 -17.66
N MET A 43 10.89 5.96 -16.88
CA MET A 43 11.61 4.68 -16.93
C MET A 43 11.10 3.78 -18.07
N GLY A 44 9.78 3.67 -18.23
CA GLY A 44 9.18 2.79 -19.25
C GLY A 44 9.46 3.24 -20.66
N ILE A 45 9.38 4.54 -20.96
CA ILE A 45 9.66 5.08 -22.29
C ILE A 45 11.16 5.43 -22.42
N GLY A 46 11.68 6.23 -21.45
CA GLY A 46 13.06 6.72 -21.50
C GLY A 46 14.08 5.59 -21.47
N LEU A 47 14.15 4.86 -20.36
CA LEU A 47 15.07 3.72 -20.23
C LEU A 47 14.64 2.52 -21.08
N GLY A 48 13.33 2.34 -21.32
CA GLY A 48 12.80 1.26 -22.12
C GLY A 48 13.40 1.19 -23.53
N HIS A 49 13.72 2.35 -24.10
CA HIS A 49 14.39 2.42 -25.41
C HIS A 49 15.81 1.82 -25.39
N TYR A 50 16.55 1.98 -24.30
CA TYR A 50 17.90 1.46 -24.14
C TYR A 50 17.94 0.02 -23.62
N VAL A 51 17.05 -0.34 -22.69
CA VAL A 51 16.99 -1.68 -22.07
C VAL A 51 16.35 -2.71 -23.01
N GLY A 52 15.35 -2.27 -23.79
CA GLY A 52 14.63 -3.14 -24.72
C GLY A 52 13.72 -4.14 -24.01
N LYS A 53 14.02 -5.44 -24.13
CA LYS A 53 13.22 -6.53 -23.54
C LYS A 53 13.90 -7.12 -22.32
N VAL A 54 13.10 -7.44 -21.30
CA VAL A 54 13.55 -8.02 -20.03
C VAL A 54 12.98 -9.43 -19.87
N PRO A 55 13.81 -10.41 -19.45
CA PRO A 55 13.33 -11.76 -19.19
C PRO A 55 12.52 -11.81 -17.88
N VAL A 56 11.31 -12.35 -17.97
CA VAL A 56 10.44 -12.63 -16.82
C VAL A 56 10.23 -14.12 -16.73
N GLY A 57 10.57 -14.71 -15.59
CA GLY A 57 10.43 -16.15 -15.37
C GLY A 57 8.99 -16.63 -15.59
N GLY A 58 8.80 -17.67 -16.39
CA GLY A 58 7.48 -18.25 -16.71
C GLY A 58 6.68 -17.50 -17.79
N VAL A 59 7.15 -16.32 -18.26
CA VAL A 59 6.45 -15.51 -19.28
C VAL A 59 7.29 -15.33 -20.55
N GLY A 60 8.62 -15.22 -20.39
CA GLY A 60 9.53 -14.95 -21.49
C GLY A 60 10.02 -13.49 -21.52
N LEU A 61 10.29 -12.97 -22.74
CA LEU A 61 10.80 -11.61 -22.94
C LEU A 61 9.62 -10.62 -23.04
N VAL A 62 9.56 -9.66 -22.14
CA VAL A 62 8.56 -8.58 -22.13
C VAL A 62 9.21 -7.22 -22.33
N SER A 63 8.45 -6.22 -22.80
CA SER A 63 8.97 -4.86 -22.88
C SER A 63 9.30 -4.32 -21.48
N TYR A 64 10.28 -3.42 -21.40
CA TYR A 64 10.67 -2.85 -20.10
C TYR A 64 9.51 -2.12 -19.40
N GLY A 65 8.68 -1.39 -20.16
CA GLY A 65 7.47 -0.75 -19.62
C GLY A 65 6.50 -1.77 -19.01
N SER A 66 6.26 -2.90 -19.67
CA SER A 66 5.41 -3.99 -19.14
C SER A 66 6.02 -4.65 -17.90
N PHE A 67 7.36 -4.70 -17.80
CA PHE A 67 8.06 -5.22 -16.61
C PHE A 67 7.90 -4.30 -15.39
N VAL A 68 8.01 -2.99 -15.59
CA VAL A 68 7.99 -1.98 -14.49
C VAL A 68 6.56 -1.64 -14.05
N ALA A 69 5.59 -1.62 -14.97
CA ALA A 69 4.22 -1.20 -14.66
C ALA A 69 3.55 -1.95 -13.49
N PRO A 70 3.63 -3.29 -13.37
CA PRO A 70 3.08 -4.01 -12.21
C PRO A 70 3.73 -3.63 -10.88
N ALA A 71 5.04 -3.37 -10.89
CA ALA A 71 5.77 -2.96 -9.71
C ALA A 71 5.38 -1.54 -9.26
N LEU A 72 5.18 -0.63 -10.21
CA LEU A 72 4.69 0.72 -9.92
C LEU A 72 3.23 0.69 -9.43
N LEU A 73 2.39 -0.24 -9.89
CA LEU A 73 1.05 -0.44 -9.35
C LEU A 73 1.09 -0.87 -7.88
N ALA A 74 1.97 -1.80 -7.53
CA ALA A 74 2.20 -2.19 -6.14
C ALA A 74 2.70 -1.02 -5.29
N ALA A 75 3.63 -0.23 -5.83
CA ALA A 75 4.14 0.97 -5.16
C ALA A 75 3.06 2.06 -5.00
N ALA A 76 2.18 2.25 -5.98
CA ALA A 76 1.05 3.18 -5.87
C ALA A 76 0.10 2.81 -4.72
N ALA A 77 -0.25 1.51 -4.60
CA ALA A 77 -1.06 1.01 -3.50
C ALA A 77 -0.35 1.18 -2.14
N MET A 78 0.96 0.93 -2.07
CA MET A 78 1.78 1.15 -0.88
C MET A 78 1.81 2.63 -0.50
N ASN A 79 2.12 3.53 -1.44
CA ASN A 79 2.26 4.97 -1.19
C ASN A 79 0.94 5.56 -0.69
N GLY A 80 -0.19 5.21 -1.34
CA GLY A 80 -1.51 5.65 -0.90
C GLY A 80 -1.84 5.24 0.53
N ALA A 81 -1.42 4.04 0.94
CA ALA A 81 -1.59 3.55 2.30
C ALA A 81 -0.60 4.18 3.28
N THR A 82 0.65 4.40 2.89
CA THR A 82 1.69 4.89 3.80
C THR A 82 1.58 6.38 4.09
N TYR A 83 1.21 7.19 3.11
CA TYR A 83 1.07 8.64 3.30
C TYR A 83 -0.02 9.03 4.32
N GLU A 84 -1.00 8.15 4.56
CA GLU A 84 -2.02 8.41 5.58
C GLU A 84 -1.47 8.36 7.02
N CYS A 85 -0.30 7.75 7.23
CA CYS A 85 0.38 7.69 8.53
C CYS A 85 0.58 9.11 9.12
N VAL A 86 0.93 10.10 8.29
CA VAL A 86 1.10 11.51 8.70
C VAL A 86 -0.19 12.09 9.26
N ASN A 87 -1.30 11.89 8.53
CA ASN A 87 -2.60 12.41 8.93
C ASN A 87 -3.09 11.77 10.23
N ILE A 88 -2.85 10.46 10.40
CA ILE A 88 -3.21 9.72 11.62
C ILE A 88 -2.39 10.24 12.80
N PHE A 89 -1.08 10.43 12.62
CA PHE A 89 -0.22 11.00 13.63
C PHE A 89 -0.67 12.40 14.05
N PHE A 90 -1.01 13.27 13.08
CA PHE A 90 -1.51 14.61 13.33
C PHE A 90 -2.83 14.59 14.10
N LYS A 91 -3.79 13.73 13.72
CA LYS A 91 -5.06 13.54 14.42
C LYS A 91 -4.87 13.07 15.87
N LEU A 92 -3.85 12.20 16.09
CA LEU A 92 -3.57 11.61 17.41
C LEU A 92 -2.87 12.60 18.34
N LYS A 93 -1.87 13.34 17.85
CA LYS A 93 -0.96 14.13 18.71
C LYS A 93 -1.31 15.61 18.79
N TYR A 94 -1.64 16.22 17.65
CA TYR A 94 -1.85 17.67 17.57
C TYR A 94 -3.33 18.05 17.60
N ALA A 95 -4.13 17.50 16.73
CA ALA A 95 -5.55 17.84 16.65
C ALA A 95 -6.39 17.20 17.76
N LYS A 96 -5.85 16.22 18.51
CA LYS A 96 -6.56 15.46 19.55
C LYS A 96 -7.95 14.98 19.12
N THR A 97 -8.10 14.69 17.83
CA THR A 97 -9.39 14.34 17.23
C THR A 97 -9.96 13.06 17.83
N TYR A 98 -9.08 12.11 18.18
CA TYR A 98 -9.51 10.84 18.76
C TYR A 98 -9.96 10.98 20.21
N ASP A 99 -9.39 11.92 20.98
CA ASP A 99 -9.86 12.22 22.34
C ASP A 99 -11.29 12.76 22.29
N ALA A 100 -11.58 13.67 21.35
CA ALA A 100 -12.94 14.18 21.14
C ALA A 100 -13.92 13.08 20.66
N MET A 101 -13.46 12.12 19.86
CA MET A 101 -14.30 11.00 19.43
C MET A 101 -14.63 10.04 20.57
N LEU A 102 -13.72 9.83 21.50
CA LEU A 102 -13.92 8.96 22.66
C LEU A 102 -14.91 9.53 23.68
N SER A 103 -15.22 10.83 23.63
CA SER A 103 -16.33 11.41 24.41
C SER A 103 -17.71 11.04 23.83
N THR A 104 -17.74 10.39 22.66
CA THR A 104 -18.94 9.81 22.04
C THR A 104 -18.95 8.28 22.22
N PRO A 105 -20.02 7.56 21.85
CA PRO A 105 -20.05 6.10 21.95
C PRO A 105 -19.12 5.36 20.98
N VAL A 106 -18.08 6.01 20.43
CA VAL A 106 -17.05 5.41 19.54
C VAL A 106 -15.91 4.86 20.38
N GLY A 107 -15.54 3.61 20.16
CA GLY A 107 -14.44 2.96 20.87
C GLY A 107 -13.10 2.98 20.10
N PRO A 108 -11.98 2.64 20.78
CA PRO A 108 -10.66 2.56 20.13
C PRO A 108 -10.62 1.60 18.95
N THR A 109 -11.43 0.54 19.00
CA THR A 109 -11.55 -0.44 17.91
C THR A 109 -12.20 0.17 16.67
N ASP A 110 -13.24 1.01 16.87
CA ASP A 110 -13.91 1.70 15.78
C ASP A 110 -12.99 2.71 15.11
N ILE A 111 -12.14 3.40 15.91
CA ILE A 111 -11.12 4.32 15.40
C ILE A 111 -10.12 3.54 14.54
N ALA A 112 -9.56 2.45 15.06
CA ALA A 112 -8.57 1.65 14.34
C ALA A 112 -9.13 1.10 13.01
N THR A 113 -10.33 0.52 13.03
CA THR A 113 -10.95 -0.02 11.82
C THR A 113 -11.35 1.06 10.82
N GLY A 114 -11.84 2.20 11.29
CA GLY A 114 -12.19 3.34 10.44
C GLY A 114 -10.99 3.95 9.73
N GLU A 115 -9.87 4.16 10.44
CA GLU A 115 -8.65 4.70 9.85
C GLU A 115 -8.00 3.70 8.88
N VAL A 116 -7.94 2.41 9.21
CA VAL A 116 -7.44 1.39 8.29
C VAL A 116 -8.31 1.30 7.04
N SER A 117 -9.64 1.34 7.18
CA SER A 117 -10.55 1.32 6.04
C SER A 117 -10.40 2.55 5.13
N TRP A 118 -10.20 3.73 5.73
CA TRP A 118 -9.93 4.96 4.98
C TRP A 118 -8.59 4.89 4.23
N THR A 119 -7.54 4.45 4.90
CA THR A 119 -6.20 4.28 4.35
C THR A 119 -6.22 3.30 3.16
N LEU A 120 -6.96 2.19 3.32
CA LEU A 120 -7.17 1.20 2.26
C LEU A 120 -7.90 1.79 1.05
N PHE A 121 -8.96 2.55 1.29
CA PHE A 121 -9.73 3.20 0.24
C PHE A 121 -8.87 4.19 -0.57
N ARG A 122 -8.03 4.95 0.11
CA ARG A 122 -7.09 5.88 -0.54
C ARG A 122 -6.06 5.14 -1.40
N GLY A 123 -5.47 4.07 -0.88
CA GLY A 123 -4.56 3.20 -1.65
C GLY A 123 -5.24 2.59 -2.88
N LEU A 124 -6.52 2.19 -2.73
CA LEU A 124 -7.33 1.69 -3.84
C LEU A 124 -7.54 2.75 -4.93
N LEU A 125 -7.86 3.99 -4.55
CA LEU A 125 -8.03 5.08 -5.53
C LEU A 125 -6.75 5.31 -6.35
N TYR A 126 -5.60 5.27 -5.71
CA TYR A 126 -4.31 5.41 -6.40
C TYR A 126 -4.05 4.23 -7.33
N ALA A 127 -4.31 3.02 -6.86
CA ALA A 127 -4.15 1.81 -7.67
C ALA A 127 -5.10 1.77 -8.87
N VAL A 128 -6.37 2.15 -8.70
CA VAL A 128 -7.36 2.22 -9.80
C VAL A 128 -6.93 3.26 -10.83
N GLY A 129 -6.59 4.48 -10.39
CA GLY A 129 -6.16 5.53 -11.32
C GLY A 129 -4.94 5.11 -12.13
N PHE A 130 -3.95 4.50 -11.50
CA PHE A 130 -2.77 4.00 -12.18
C PHE A 130 -3.07 2.81 -13.09
N LEU A 131 -3.89 1.84 -12.63
CA LEU A 131 -4.26 0.66 -13.41
C LEU A 131 -5.02 1.03 -14.69
N VAL A 132 -5.90 2.02 -14.65
CA VAL A 132 -6.61 2.54 -15.82
C VAL A 132 -5.61 3.02 -16.88
N VAL A 133 -4.60 3.78 -16.49
CA VAL A 133 -3.56 4.26 -17.42
C VAL A 133 -2.74 3.10 -17.98
N VAL A 134 -2.31 2.17 -17.13
CA VAL A 134 -1.52 1.00 -17.55
C VAL A 134 -2.31 0.11 -18.52
N ALA A 135 -3.61 -0.07 -18.28
CA ALA A 135 -4.50 -0.80 -19.16
C ALA A 135 -4.71 -0.08 -20.50
N ALA A 136 -4.89 1.25 -20.47
CA ALA A 136 -5.02 2.07 -21.69
C ALA A 136 -3.76 2.05 -22.55
N LEU A 137 -2.57 1.92 -21.92
CA LEU A 137 -1.29 1.75 -22.63
C LEU A 137 -1.03 0.31 -23.14
N GLY A 138 -1.96 -0.62 -22.90
CA GLY A 138 -1.81 -2.01 -23.33
C GLY A 138 -0.71 -2.81 -22.62
N LEU A 139 -0.31 -2.40 -21.40
CA LEU A 139 0.76 -3.03 -20.63
C LEU A 139 0.29 -4.23 -19.79
N VAL A 140 -1.00 -4.57 -19.85
CA VAL A 140 -1.58 -5.77 -19.23
C VAL A 140 -1.69 -6.87 -20.29
N HIS A 141 -0.92 -7.95 -20.12
CA HIS A 141 -0.80 -9.01 -21.13
C HIS A 141 -1.55 -10.30 -20.74
N SER A 142 -2.07 -10.38 -19.51
CA SER A 142 -2.73 -11.58 -19.00
C SER A 142 -4.20 -11.32 -18.65
N PRO A 143 -5.11 -12.27 -18.89
CA PRO A 143 -6.49 -12.20 -18.42
C PRO A 143 -6.59 -12.14 -16.89
N TRP A 144 -5.59 -12.65 -16.17
CA TRP A 144 -5.47 -12.52 -14.71
C TRP A 144 -5.27 -11.09 -14.24
N GLY A 145 -5.00 -10.14 -15.15
CA GLY A 145 -4.89 -8.71 -14.85
C GLY A 145 -6.12 -8.11 -14.17
N VAL A 146 -7.32 -8.72 -14.35
CA VAL A 146 -8.53 -8.34 -13.59
C VAL A 146 -8.35 -8.50 -12.10
N LEU A 147 -7.54 -9.47 -11.67
CA LEU A 147 -7.22 -9.69 -10.25
C LEU A 147 -6.16 -8.71 -9.70
N ALA A 148 -5.57 -7.86 -10.54
CA ALA A 148 -4.65 -6.84 -10.08
C ALA A 148 -5.33 -5.85 -9.12
N LEU A 149 -6.62 -5.58 -9.29
CA LEU A 149 -7.37 -4.68 -8.41
C LEU A 149 -7.57 -5.26 -7.00
N PRO A 150 -8.13 -6.47 -6.81
CA PRO A 150 -8.18 -7.09 -5.48
C PRO A 150 -6.78 -7.34 -4.89
N ALA A 151 -5.77 -7.63 -5.71
CA ALA A 151 -4.39 -7.72 -5.24
C ALA A 151 -3.86 -6.36 -4.76
N ALA A 152 -4.18 -5.25 -5.43
CA ALA A 152 -3.85 -3.90 -4.98
C ALA A 152 -4.52 -3.56 -3.64
N LEU A 153 -5.77 -3.99 -3.43
CA LEU A 153 -6.44 -3.89 -2.13
C LEU A 153 -5.68 -4.65 -1.05
N LEU A 154 -5.21 -5.85 -1.35
CA LEU A 154 -4.43 -6.66 -0.39
C LEU A 154 -3.09 -5.99 -0.07
N VAL A 155 -2.38 -5.45 -1.06
CA VAL A 155 -1.15 -4.67 -0.87
C VAL A 155 -1.45 -3.46 0.01
N GLY A 156 -2.48 -2.68 -0.36
CA GLY A 156 -2.93 -1.54 0.44
C GLY A 156 -3.27 -1.93 1.88
N PHE A 157 -3.94 -3.06 2.11
CA PHE A 157 -4.27 -3.58 3.43
C PHE A 157 -3.01 -3.90 4.25
N GLY A 158 -2.04 -4.59 3.65
CA GLY A 158 -0.77 -4.89 4.31
C GLY A 158 -0.06 -3.62 4.78
N PHE A 159 0.11 -2.66 3.87
CA PHE A 159 0.79 -1.40 4.18
C PHE A 159 -0.03 -0.47 5.08
N ALA A 160 -1.36 -0.43 4.96
CA ALA A 160 -2.22 0.32 5.85
C ALA A 160 -2.09 -0.16 7.30
N GLY A 161 -2.11 -1.48 7.51
CA GLY A 161 -1.92 -2.06 8.84
C GLY A 161 -0.62 -1.60 9.49
N VAL A 162 0.49 -1.67 8.76
CA VAL A 162 1.82 -1.24 9.25
C VAL A 162 1.88 0.26 9.45
N SER A 163 1.34 1.06 8.52
CA SER A 163 1.37 2.52 8.57
C SER A 163 0.58 3.07 9.75
N VAL A 164 -0.64 2.56 9.94
CA VAL A 164 -1.50 2.98 11.07
C VAL A 164 -0.86 2.55 12.40
N ALA A 165 -0.33 1.31 12.48
CA ALA A 165 0.42 0.86 13.66
C ALA A 165 1.62 1.76 13.92
N GLY A 166 2.43 2.05 12.91
CA GLY A 166 3.61 2.91 12.98
C GLY A 166 3.28 4.30 13.50
N ALA A 167 2.21 4.93 13.01
CA ALA A 167 1.75 6.23 13.49
C ALA A 167 1.52 6.27 15.00
N THR A 168 1.12 5.15 15.61
CA THR A 168 0.91 5.07 17.07
C THR A 168 2.22 5.04 17.88
N PHE A 169 3.35 4.74 17.24
CA PHE A 169 4.68 4.72 17.88
C PHE A 169 5.43 6.05 17.75
N MET A 170 5.05 6.88 16.79
CA MET A 170 5.68 8.18 16.56
C MET A 170 5.49 9.09 17.76
N ARG A 171 6.55 9.81 18.12
CA ARG A 171 6.58 10.79 19.21
C ARG A 171 6.62 12.21 18.67
N ASN A 172 7.41 12.43 17.64
CA ASN A 172 7.66 13.73 17.03
C ASN A 172 7.46 13.66 15.52
N TRP A 173 7.40 14.82 14.90
CA TRP A 173 7.30 14.93 13.44
C TRP A 173 8.49 14.30 12.70
N GLN A 174 9.69 14.40 13.28
CA GLN A 174 10.91 13.82 12.71
C GLN A 174 10.85 12.30 12.58
N ASP A 175 10.07 11.62 13.43
CA ASP A 175 9.92 10.17 13.36
C ASP A 175 9.28 9.73 12.02
N PHE A 176 8.61 10.66 11.32
CA PHE A 176 8.08 10.40 9.99
C PHE A 176 9.16 10.19 8.94
N GLU A 177 10.31 10.86 9.09
CA GLU A 177 11.45 10.68 8.17
C GLU A 177 11.98 9.24 8.18
N ILE A 178 11.82 8.52 9.31
CA ILE A 178 12.19 7.10 9.41
C ILE A 178 11.36 6.26 8.44
N PHE A 179 10.08 6.60 8.24
CA PHE A 179 9.25 5.92 7.24
C PHE A 179 9.80 6.12 5.83
N GLY A 180 10.16 7.34 5.47
CA GLY A 180 10.79 7.65 4.18
C GLY A 180 12.13 6.92 4.01
N LEU A 181 12.93 6.88 5.07
CA LEU A 181 14.23 6.20 5.08
C LEU A 181 14.11 4.68 4.83
N VAL A 182 13.03 4.05 5.27
CA VAL A 182 12.77 2.62 5.02
C VAL A 182 12.05 2.42 3.67
N GLN A 183 11.11 3.29 3.33
CA GLN A 183 10.28 3.17 2.14
C GLN A 183 11.07 3.34 0.85
N LEU A 184 11.97 4.32 0.78
CA LEU A 184 12.76 4.59 -0.43
C LEU A 184 13.70 3.44 -0.81
N PRO A 185 14.56 2.90 0.09
CA PRO A 185 15.34 1.71 -0.22
C PRO A 185 14.46 0.50 -0.58
N MET A 186 13.37 0.28 0.15
CA MET A 186 12.44 -0.79 -0.16
C MET A 186 11.88 -0.66 -1.59
N PHE A 187 11.50 0.56 -2.03
CA PHE A 187 11.03 0.82 -3.38
C PHE A 187 12.10 0.54 -4.45
N LEU A 188 13.32 0.96 -4.21
CA LEU A 188 14.43 0.79 -5.16
C LEU A 188 14.88 -0.67 -5.26
N PHE A 189 14.92 -1.39 -4.14
CA PHE A 189 15.48 -2.74 -4.07
C PHE A 189 14.45 -3.88 -4.15
N SER A 190 13.15 -3.60 -4.29
CA SER A 190 12.11 -4.65 -4.38
C SER A 190 11.90 -5.21 -5.79
N ALA A 191 12.96 -5.31 -6.59
CA ALA A 191 12.93 -5.72 -8.00
C ALA A 191 11.92 -4.89 -8.83
N THR A 192 11.78 -3.62 -8.51
CA THR A 192 10.87 -2.68 -9.20
C THR A 192 11.39 -2.39 -10.60
N PHE A 193 12.67 -2.03 -10.74
CA PHE A 193 13.28 -1.54 -11.96
C PHE A 193 14.12 -2.57 -12.70
N TYR A 194 14.58 -3.63 -12.02
CA TYR A 194 15.38 -4.69 -12.62
C TYR A 194 15.06 -6.05 -12.00
N PRO A 195 15.28 -7.15 -12.74
CA PRO A 195 15.00 -8.51 -12.25
C PRO A 195 15.80 -8.85 -10.99
N LEU A 196 15.23 -9.70 -10.14
CA LEU A 196 15.90 -10.18 -8.93
C LEU A 196 17.25 -10.86 -9.21
N SER A 197 17.41 -11.47 -10.38
CA SER A 197 18.64 -12.16 -10.80
C SER A 197 19.86 -11.25 -10.94
N VAL A 198 19.67 -9.95 -11.06
CA VAL A 198 20.76 -8.96 -11.14
C VAL A 198 21.47 -8.77 -9.80
N TYR A 199 20.78 -9.05 -8.70
CA TYR A 199 21.35 -8.88 -7.36
C TYR A 199 22.30 -10.03 -6.98
N PRO A 200 23.34 -9.76 -6.15
CA PRO A 200 24.12 -10.81 -5.51
C PRO A 200 23.23 -11.75 -4.68
N PRO A 201 23.56 -13.06 -4.58
CA PRO A 201 22.72 -14.06 -3.92
C PRO A 201 22.31 -13.68 -2.48
N ALA A 202 23.22 -13.10 -1.70
CA ALA A 202 22.92 -12.65 -0.34
C ALA A 202 21.83 -11.57 -0.30
N LEU A 203 21.90 -10.59 -1.24
CA LEU A 203 20.93 -9.51 -1.31
C LEU A 203 19.56 -9.99 -1.84
N GLN A 204 19.53 -11.02 -2.70
CA GLN A 204 18.27 -11.60 -3.16
C GLN A 204 17.40 -12.12 -2.01
N TRP A 205 18.01 -12.72 -0.98
CA TRP A 205 17.28 -13.16 0.20
C TRP A 205 16.65 -11.99 0.97
N VAL A 206 17.41 -10.92 1.17
CA VAL A 206 16.90 -9.70 1.82
C VAL A 206 15.74 -9.11 1.01
N VAL A 207 15.90 -8.98 -0.30
CA VAL A 207 14.87 -8.46 -1.21
C VAL A 207 13.60 -9.31 -1.14
N ARG A 208 13.70 -10.65 -1.16
CA ARG A 208 12.54 -11.55 -1.06
C ARG A 208 11.76 -11.39 0.25
N CYS A 209 12.43 -10.98 1.32
CA CYS A 209 11.77 -10.72 2.61
C CYS A 209 11.03 -9.37 2.63
N THR A 210 11.27 -8.48 1.68
CA THR A 210 10.61 -7.17 1.67
C THR A 210 9.13 -7.28 1.29
N PRO A 211 8.24 -6.54 1.96
CA PRO A 211 6.81 -6.54 1.64
C PRO A 211 6.53 -6.09 0.20
N LEU A 212 7.26 -5.09 -0.27
CA LEU A 212 7.03 -4.56 -1.61
C LEU A 212 7.50 -5.53 -2.71
N TYR A 213 8.55 -6.34 -2.47
CA TYR A 213 8.91 -7.41 -3.41
C TYR A 213 7.78 -8.42 -3.57
N ASN A 214 7.18 -8.87 -2.46
CA ASN A 214 6.06 -9.81 -2.49
C ASN A 214 4.85 -9.22 -3.22
N ALA A 215 4.57 -7.93 -3.00
CA ALA A 215 3.54 -7.19 -3.73
C ALA A 215 3.86 -7.09 -5.23
N THR A 216 5.09 -6.72 -5.59
CA THR A 216 5.57 -6.62 -6.97
C THR A 216 5.52 -7.96 -7.69
N ALA A 217 5.96 -9.05 -7.05
CA ALA A 217 5.93 -10.39 -7.61
C ALA A 217 4.48 -10.86 -7.87
N LEU A 218 3.57 -10.58 -6.93
CA LEU A 218 2.14 -10.87 -7.10
C LEU A 218 1.54 -10.10 -8.28
N MET A 219 1.73 -8.78 -8.32
CA MET A 219 1.21 -7.92 -9.40
C MET A 219 1.77 -8.33 -10.77
N ARG A 220 3.07 -8.64 -10.82
CA ARG A 220 3.73 -9.04 -12.07
C ARG A 220 3.19 -10.37 -12.58
N ALA A 221 2.97 -11.35 -11.71
CA ALA A 221 2.38 -12.62 -12.09
C ALA A 221 0.94 -12.46 -12.62
N LEU A 222 0.15 -11.59 -12.03
CA LEU A 222 -1.23 -11.33 -12.46
C LEU A 222 -1.29 -10.57 -13.80
N MET A 223 -0.47 -9.55 -13.97
CA MET A 223 -0.55 -8.67 -15.15
C MET A 223 0.17 -9.23 -16.38
N LEU A 224 1.25 -9.99 -16.18
CA LEU A 224 2.05 -10.56 -17.30
C LEU A 224 1.77 -12.05 -17.53
N GLY A 225 1.22 -12.75 -16.54
CA GLY A 225 1.08 -14.21 -16.54
C GLY A 225 2.14 -14.88 -15.67
N GLY A 226 2.14 -16.21 -15.63
CA GLY A 226 3.03 -16.97 -14.76
C GLY A 226 2.50 -17.13 -13.33
N VAL A 227 1.17 -17.14 -13.19
CA VAL A 227 0.52 -17.42 -11.90
C VAL A 227 0.80 -18.86 -11.47
N GLY A 228 1.35 -19.03 -10.28
CA GLY A 228 1.70 -20.33 -9.71
C GLY A 228 1.54 -20.35 -8.18
N TRP A 229 2.08 -21.38 -7.55
CA TRP A 229 1.94 -21.56 -6.10
C TRP A 229 2.59 -20.46 -5.25
N THR A 230 3.66 -19.86 -5.75
CA THR A 230 4.38 -18.78 -5.05
C THR A 230 3.50 -17.56 -4.78
N GLN A 231 2.48 -17.30 -5.60
CA GLN A 231 1.56 -16.19 -5.40
C GLN A 231 0.69 -16.36 -4.14
N PHE A 232 0.37 -17.59 -3.75
CA PHE A 232 -0.32 -17.86 -2.49
C PHE A 232 0.54 -17.48 -1.27
N VAL A 233 1.85 -17.69 -1.34
CA VAL A 233 2.79 -17.25 -0.30
C VAL A 233 2.81 -15.72 -0.21
N ASN A 234 2.86 -15.03 -1.36
CA ASN A 234 2.84 -13.58 -1.41
C ASN A 234 1.54 -13.01 -0.82
N VAL A 235 0.39 -13.62 -1.16
CA VAL A 235 -0.92 -13.25 -0.62
C VAL A 235 -0.96 -13.46 0.90
N ALA A 236 -0.51 -14.63 1.38
CA ALA A 236 -0.48 -14.95 2.81
C ALA A 236 0.43 -13.99 3.58
N TYR A 237 1.60 -13.64 3.01
CA TYR A 237 2.54 -12.69 3.59
C TYR A 237 1.89 -11.31 3.78
N LEU A 238 1.28 -10.76 2.72
CA LEU A 238 0.65 -9.44 2.75
C LEU A 238 -0.57 -9.41 3.68
N ALA A 239 -1.38 -10.46 3.67
CA ALA A 239 -2.52 -10.61 4.57
C ALA A 239 -2.07 -10.67 6.04
N ALA A 240 -1.06 -11.48 6.36
CA ALA A 240 -0.50 -11.59 7.70
C ALA A 240 0.06 -10.24 8.18
N MET A 241 0.78 -9.51 7.31
CA MET A 241 1.31 -8.18 7.60
C MET A 241 0.18 -7.19 7.97
N GLY A 242 -0.91 -7.17 7.19
CA GLY A 242 -2.05 -6.30 7.45
C GLY A 242 -2.79 -6.66 8.75
N LEU A 243 -3.03 -7.95 9.00
CA LEU A 243 -3.69 -8.42 10.22
C LEU A 243 -2.85 -8.14 11.47
N LEU A 244 -1.55 -8.37 11.43
CA LEU A 244 -0.63 -8.03 12.52
C LEU A 244 -0.61 -6.53 12.79
N GLY A 245 -0.52 -5.71 11.74
CA GLY A 245 -0.59 -4.26 11.86
C GLY A 245 -1.89 -3.78 12.50
N LEU A 246 -3.03 -4.32 12.07
CA LEU A 246 -4.34 -4.00 12.65
C LEU A 246 -4.43 -4.43 14.13
N ALA A 247 -3.94 -5.61 14.47
CA ALA A 247 -3.93 -6.11 15.85
C ALA A 247 -3.07 -5.21 16.76
N ILE A 248 -1.89 -4.78 16.29
CA ILE A 248 -1.01 -3.84 17.00
C ILE A 248 -1.72 -2.49 17.18
N THR A 249 -2.32 -1.97 16.12
CA THR A 249 -3.06 -0.69 16.14
C THR A 249 -4.16 -0.71 17.20
N ARG A 250 -5.01 -1.74 17.20
CA ARG A 250 -6.12 -1.89 18.17
C ARG A 250 -5.62 -1.88 19.61
N ARG A 251 -4.54 -2.63 19.90
CA ARG A 251 -3.94 -2.71 21.24
C ARG A 251 -3.31 -1.37 21.66
N ARG A 252 -2.63 -0.71 20.75
CA ARG A 252 -1.91 0.55 21.03
C ARG A 252 -2.86 1.73 21.20
N ILE A 253 -3.83 1.91 20.31
CA ILE A 253 -4.84 2.97 20.42
C ILE A 253 -5.57 2.82 21.74
N GLY A 254 -5.99 1.61 22.13
CA GLY A 254 -6.60 1.38 23.44
C GLY A 254 -5.73 1.82 24.61
N LYS A 255 -4.42 1.51 24.57
CA LYS A 255 -3.48 1.91 25.64
C LYS A 255 -3.17 3.42 25.65
N LEU A 256 -3.22 4.09 24.50
CA LEU A 256 -2.91 5.53 24.39
C LEU A 256 -4.07 6.41 24.78
N LEU A 257 -5.29 5.99 24.49
CA LEU A 257 -6.49 6.80 24.63
C LEU A 257 -7.35 6.46 25.88
N LEU A 258 -7.15 5.30 26.50
CA LEU A 258 -7.88 4.87 27.71
C LEU A 258 -7.02 4.99 28.99
N LYS A 259 -6.06 5.91 29.01
CA LYS A 259 -5.27 6.25 30.21
C LYS A 259 -6.05 7.18 31.13
#